data_b35755a43940f8a57076b84aba246b8e
#
_entry.id   b35755a43940f8a57076b84aba246b8e
#
_cell.length_a   1.000
_cell.length_b   1.000
_cell.length_c   1.000
_cell.angle_alpha   90.00
_cell.angle_beta   90.00
_cell.angle_gamma   90.00
#
_symmetry.space_group_name_H-M   'P 1'
#
loop_
_entity.id
_entity.type
_entity.pdbx_description
1 polymer ?
#
loop_
_entity_poly.entity_id
_entity_poly.type
_entity_poly.pdbx_seq_one_letter_code
_entity_poly.pdbx_strand_id
1 'polypeptide(L)'
;MLNLRCALRSAALLRAPAAAAAQSGALPSSGLQPCAGLAIGPQQKQSTFYELRTYNIRPDQTAAFLKLTNEKIHLRTAHSELLGFWNVEYGAMNQVFHIWKYDSYSQRAGVRAAVAQDPSWVSDFLSKAIPMLTSQDNAVAYLVPWCTLRRPPQEGGVFELVSFRMRPGGPAVWGHSFQAALTSHDASGYGKLLGAFHNEYGQLNTVHALWWFENADKRAELRQKAHNDARVVAAVRESVAHLDSQTARLMYACPFSPMK
;
A
#
# COMPACT_ATOMS: atom_id res chain seq x y z
N MET A 1 -31.79 -34.34 -4.90
CA MET A 1 -33.18 -34.22 -4.40
C MET A 1 -33.15 -33.41 -3.12
N LEU A 2 -33.60 -32.21 -3.13
CA LEU A 2 -34.50 -31.53 -2.20
C LEU A 2 -34.59 -30.05 -2.61
N ASN A 3 -35.82 -29.73 -3.02
CA ASN A 3 -36.27 -28.38 -3.35
C ASN A 3 -36.42 -27.54 -2.08
N LEU A 4 -36.09 -26.25 -2.17
CA LEU A 4 -36.68 -25.24 -1.30
C LEU A 4 -37.22 -24.08 -2.10
N ARG A 5 -38.54 -23.92 -2.03
CA ARG A 5 -39.31 -22.87 -2.71
C ARG A 5 -39.25 -21.56 -1.94
N CYS A 6 -39.10 -20.51 -2.70
CA CYS A 6 -39.33 -19.12 -2.34
C CYS A 6 -40.82 -18.86 -2.05
N ALA A 7 -41.15 -18.12 -1.01
CA ALA A 7 -42.49 -17.60 -0.75
C ALA A 7 -42.46 -16.09 -0.64
N LEU A 8 -43.05 -15.45 -1.63
CA LEU A 8 -43.44 -14.03 -1.67
C LEU A 8 -44.70 -13.82 -0.77
N ARG A 9 -44.72 -12.74 0.02
CA ARG A 9 -45.97 -12.10 0.52
C ARG A 9 -45.78 -10.60 0.56
N SER A 10 -46.41 -9.98 -0.26
CA SER A 10 -47.44 -8.94 -0.43
C SER A 10 -47.48 -7.81 0.60
N ALA A 11 -47.56 -6.63 0.02
CA ALA A 11 -47.73 -5.32 0.56
C ALA A 11 -49.05 -5.10 1.34
N ALA A 12 -49.03 -4.19 2.32
CA ALA A 12 -50.23 -3.51 2.80
C ALA A 12 -49.90 -2.01 2.96
N LEU A 13 -50.61 -1.23 2.17
CA LEU A 13 -50.75 0.24 2.28
C LEU A 13 -51.51 0.60 3.54
N LEU A 14 -51.02 1.56 4.34
CA LEU A 14 -51.82 2.27 5.30
C LEU A 14 -51.54 3.79 5.18
N ARG A 15 -52.68 4.51 5.08
CA ARG A 15 -52.86 5.93 4.89
C ARG A 15 -52.39 6.74 6.09
N ALA A 16 -51.88 7.93 5.79
CA ALA A 16 -51.63 9.03 6.73
C ALA A 16 -52.93 9.69 7.18
N PRO A 17 -52.95 10.30 8.36
CA PRO A 17 -53.80 11.48 8.62
C PRO A 17 -52.97 12.78 8.75
N ALA A 18 -53.67 13.89 8.45
CA ALA A 18 -53.16 15.20 8.26
C ALA A 18 -52.95 15.99 9.57
N ALA A 19 -51.96 16.88 9.47
CA ALA A 19 -51.78 18.20 10.01
C ALA A 19 -52.29 18.54 11.44
N ALA A 20 -51.32 18.91 12.28
CA ALA A 20 -51.51 19.96 13.29
C ALA A 20 -50.29 20.88 13.26
N ALA A 21 -50.55 22.15 13.00
CA ALA A 21 -49.57 23.22 13.06
C ALA A 21 -49.19 23.51 14.52
N ALA A 22 -47.93 23.51 14.83
CA ALA A 22 -47.38 23.99 16.09
C ALA A 22 -46.27 24.98 15.82
N GLN A 23 -46.35 26.09 16.49
CA GLN A 23 -45.60 27.33 16.37
C GLN A 23 -44.10 27.16 16.59
N SER A 24 -43.33 27.87 15.77
CA SER A 24 -41.89 28.04 15.85
C SER A 24 -41.45 28.76 17.11
N GLY A 25 -40.86 28.06 18.05
CA GLY A 25 -39.96 28.61 19.04
C GLY A 25 -38.54 28.51 18.52
N ALA A 26 -37.96 29.63 18.13
CA ALA A 26 -36.54 29.68 17.75
C ALA A 26 -35.68 29.44 19.00
N LEU A 27 -35.04 28.28 19.08
CA LEU A 27 -33.94 28.05 19.99
C LEU A 27 -32.67 28.70 19.40
N PRO A 28 -31.85 29.36 20.23
CA PRO A 28 -30.60 29.92 19.74
C PRO A 28 -29.71 28.78 19.21
N SER A 29 -29.28 28.94 17.97
CA SER A 29 -28.26 28.09 17.36
C SER A 29 -26.97 28.22 18.18
N SER A 30 -26.75 27.32 19.12
CA SER A 30 -25.40 27.07 19.63
C SER A 30 -24.55 26.68 18.44
N GLY A 31 -23.73 27.59 17.97
CA GLY A 31 -22.75 27.37 16.95
C GLY A 31 -21.86 26.20 17.39
N LEU A 32 -22.12 25.06 16.85
CA LEU A 32 -21.12 24.00 16.80
C LEU A 32 -19.97 24.56 15.96
N GLN A 33 -18.97 25.13 16.64
CA GLN A 33 -17.70 25.36 16.02
C GLN A 33 -17.31 24.00 15.40
N PRO A 34 -16.99 23.96 14.11
CA PRO A 34 -16.43 22.75 13.54
C PRO A 34 -15.20 22.43 14.37
N CYS A 35 -15.13 21.25 14.96
CA CYS A 35 -13.93 20.73 15.56
C CYS A 35 -12.83 20.73 14.48
N ALA A 36 -12.16 21.88 14.36
CA ALA A 36 -10.99 22.00 13.53
C ALA A 36 -9.94 21.06 14.14
N GLY A 37 -9.69 19.97 13.44
CA GLY A 37 -8.45 19.26 13.60
C GLY A 37 -8.42 17.96 14.35
N LEU A 38 -9.46 17.14 14.34
CA LEU A 38 -9.18 15.72 14.15
C LEU A 38 -8.95 15.51 12.65
N ALA A 39 -7.87 16.04 12.16
CA ALA A 39 -7.39 15.74 10.84
C ALA A 39 -6.86 14.30 10.87
N ILE A 40 -7.77 13.42 10.62
CA ILE A 40 -7.57 12.60 9.44
C ILE A 40 -7.11 13.60 8.40
N GLY A 41 -5.78 13.75 8.25
CA GLY A 41 -5.22 14.65 7.26
C GLY A 41 -5.95 14.43 5.96
N PRO A 42 -6.15 15.44 5.10
CA PRO A 42 -7.12 15.39 4.03
C PRO A 42 -7.01 14.04 3.36
N GLN A 43 -7.98 13.18 3.66
CA GLN A 43 -8.03 11.87 3.05
C GLN A 43 -8.17 12.17 1.58
N GLN A 44 -7.03 12.01 0.87
CA GLN A 44 -6.96 11.99 -0.57
C GLN A 44 -7.45 13.25 -1.30
N LYS A 45 -6.72 14.32 -1.17
CA LYS A 45 -6.78 15.38 -2.19
C LYS A 45 -6.28 14.90 -3.56
N GLN A 46 -5.63 13.71 -3.62
CA GLN A 46 -5.08 13.13 -4.84
C GLN A 46 -5.82 11.84 -5.17
N SER A 47 -6.26 11.72 -6.41
CA SER A 47 -6.82 10.49 -6.96
C SER A 47 -5.75 9.42 -7.24
N THR A 48 -4.48 9.83 -7.26
CA THR A 48 -3.32 8.94 -7.52
C THR A 48 -3.18 7.91 -6.42
N PHE A 49 -3.12 6.65 -6.83
CA PHE A 49 -2.87 5.54 -5.93
C PHE A 49 -1.75 4.62 -6.44
N TYR A 50 -1.32 3.74 -5.57
CA TYR A 50 -0.24 2.79 -5.83
C TYR A 50 -0.74 1.37 -5.64
N GLU A 51 -0.53 0.52 -6.65
CA GLU A 51 -0.81 -0.90 -6.56
C GLU A 51 0.46 -1.63 -6.17
N LEU A 52 0.49 -2.15 -4.96
CA LEU A 52 1.57 -2.95 -4.40
C LEU A 52 1.28 -4.41 -4.74
N ARG A 53 2.16 -5.05 -5.46
CA ARG A 53 1.97 -6.43 -5.90
C ARG A 53 3.09 -7.32 -5.41
N THR A 54 2.73 -8.49 -4.90
CA THR A 54 3.65 -9.53 -4.48
C THR A 54 3.35 -10.79 -5.29
N TYR A 55 4.36 -11.35 -5.94
CA TYR A 55 4.23 -12.64 -6.62
C TYR A 55 5.12 -13.66 -5.94
N ASN A 56 4.55 -14.79 -5.60
CA ASN A 56 5.26 -15.95 -5.13
C ASN A 56 5.54 -16.86 -6.31
N ILE A 57 6.79 -17.18 -6.53
CA ILE A 57 7.27 -17.92 -7.69
C ILE A 57 7.58 -19.35 -7.23
N ARG A 58 7.35 -20.31 -8.10
CA ARG A 58 7.78 -21.67 -7.86
C ARG A 58 9.31 -21.72 -7.72
N PRO A 59 9.87 -22.41 -6.72
CA PRO A 59 11.31 -22.39 -6.44
C PRO A 59 12.18 -22.78 -7.66
N ASP A 60 11.70 -23.71 -8.47
CA ASP A 60 12.36 -24.18 -9.69
C ASP A 60 12.26 -23.19 -10.87
N GLN A 61 11.42 -22.14 -10.75
CA GLN A 61 11.13 -21.21 -11.84
C GLN A 61 11.62 -19.77 -11.59
N THR A 62 12.22 -19.47 -10.45
CA THR A 62 12.61 -18.10 -10.08
C THR A 62 13.54 -17.45 -11.10
N ALA A 63 14.60 -18.15 -11.50
CA ALA A 63 15.55 -17.62 -12.49
C ALA A 63 14.89 -17.42 -13.87
N ALA A 64 14.05 -18.36 -14.30
CA ALA A 64 13.33 -18.29 -15.57
C ALA A 64 12.32 -17.13 -15.58
N PHE A 65 11.59 -16.93 -14.48
CA PHE A 65 10.66 -15.83 -14.32
C PHE A 65 11.36 -14.47 -14.38
N LEU A 66 12.47 -14.28 -13.65
CA LEU A 66 13.23 -13.03 -13.64
C LEU A 66 13.82 -12.73 -15.02
N LYS A 67 14.34 -13.75 -15.72
CA LYS A 67 14.83 -13.60 -17.09
C LYS A 67 13.70 -13.18 -18.04
N LEU A 68 12.59 -13.89 -18.04
CA LEU A 68 11.42 -13.57 -18.86
C LEU A 68 10.90 -12.16 -18.57
N THR A 69 10.83 -11.77 -17.29
CA THR A 69 10.38 -10.44 -16.90
C THR A 69 11.34 -9.37 -17.40
N ASN A 70 12.66 -9.58 -17.27
CA ASN A 70 13.66 -8.63 -17.78
C ASN A 70 13.55 -8.42 -19.29
N GLU A 71 13.26 -9.47 -20.04
CA GLU A 71 13.12 -9.41 -21.50
C GLU A 71 11.81 -8.73 -21.93
N LYS A 72 10.72 -8.90 -21.18
CA LYS A 72 9.36 -8.60 -21.65
C LYS A 72 8.63 -7.50 -20.86
N ILE A 73 9.21 -6.98 -19.78
CA ILE A 73 8.53 -5.97 -18.93
C ILE A 73 8.14 -4.72 -19.71
N HIS A 74 8.87 -4.38 -20.77
CA HIS A 74 8.57 -3.24 -21.64
C HIS A 74 7.16 -3.31 -22.24
N LEU A 75 6.65 -4.51 -22.52
CA LEU A 75 5.27 -4.70 -22.98
C LEU A 75 4.25 -4.19 -21.96
N ARG A 76 4.54 -4.36 -20.67
CA ARG A 76 3.65 -3.91 -19.60
C ARG A 76 3.84 -2.43 -19.27
N THR A 77 5.07 -1.94 -19.28
CA THR A 77 5.37 -0.53 -18.97
C THR A 77 4.94 0.43 -20.08
N ALA A 78 4.67 -0.07 -21.28
CA ALA A 78 4.02 0.70 -22.35
C ALA A 78 2.58 1.16 -21.95
N HIS A 79 1.93 0.47 -21.01
CA HIS A 79 0.55 0.73 -20.61
C HIS A 79 0.41 1.44 -19.26
N SER A 80 1.40 1.39 -18.38
CA SER A 80 1.34 2.03 -17.06
C SER A 80 2.70 2.25 -16.44
N GLU A 81 2.76 3.20 -15.50
CA GLU A 81 3.99 3.58 -14.81
C GLU A 81 4.38 2.53 -13.75
N LEU A 82 5.55 1.92 -13.94
CA LEU A 82 6.22 1.09 -12.94
C LEU A 82 7.11 2.00 -12.09
N LEU A 83 6.93 1.99 -10.77
CA LEU A 83 7.82 2.72 -9.86
C LEU A 83 9.06 1.94 -9.52
N GLY A 84 8.91 0.65 -9.25
CA GLY A 84 10.02 -0.22 -8.95
C GLY A 84 9.63 -1.68 -8.95
N PHE A 85 10.63 -2.54 -9.17
CA PHE A 85 10.50 -3.99 -9.19
C PHE A 85 11.71 -4.61 -8.50
N TRP A 86 11.46 -5.41 -7.48
CA TRP A 86 12.50 -5.96 -6.62
C TRP A 86 12.35 -7.47 -6.46
N ASN A 87 13.49 -8.15 -6.40
CA ASN A 87 13.59 -9.51 -5.93
C ASN A 87 13.79 -9.50 -4.40
N VAL A 88 13.00 -10.31 -3.69
CA VAL A 88 13.09 -10.42 -2.24
C VAL A 88 14.22 -11.38 -1.88
N GLU A 89 15.16 -10.92 -1.03
CA GLU A 89 16.28 -11.71 -0.56
C GLU A 89 16.03 -12.28 0.83
N TYR A 90 15.59 -11.43 1.77
CA TYR A 90 15.27 -11.85 3.14
C TYR A 90 13.83 -11.48 3.50
N GLY A 91 13.24 -12.31 4.35
CA GLY A 91 11.85 -12.16 4.80
C GLY A 91 10.84 -12.96 3.97
N ALA A 92 11.25 -13.42 2.79
CA ALA A 92 10.56 -14.42 1.97
C ALA A 92 11.56 -15.01 0.97
N MET A 93 11.20 -16.15 0.38
CA MET A 93 11.99 -16.80 -0.67
C MET A 93 11.16 -16.89 -1.96
N ASN A 94 11.85 -16.84 -3.10
CA ASN A 94 11.22 -16.98 -4.42
C ASN A 94 10.05 -16.00 -4.62
N GLN A 95 10.26 -14.74 -4.20
CA GLN A 95 9.24 -13.73 -4.22
C GLN A 95 9.74 -12.47 -4.91
N VAL A 96 8.89 -11.83 -5.69
CA VAL A 96 9.13 -10.49 -6.22
C VAL A 96 8.06 -9.53 -5.69
N PHE A 97 8.48 -8.29 -5.49
CA PHE A 97 7.63 -7.19 -5.07
C PHE A 97 7.75 -6.06 -6.08
N HIS A 98 6.63 -5.45 -6.46
CA HIS A 98 6.64 -4.32 -7.40
C HIS A 98 5.49 -3.36 -7.15
N ILE A 99 5.70 -2.08 -7.51
CA ILE A 99 4.75 -1.00 -7.30
C ILE A 99 4.42 -0.35 -8.63
N TRP A 100 3.12 -0.24 -8.92
CA TRP A 100 2.56 0.45 -10.08
C TRP A 100 1.80 1.68 -9.63
N LYS A 101 1.93 2.78 -10.38
CA LYS A 101 1.22 4.02 -10.12
C LYS A 101 0.09 4.19 -11.11
N TYR A 102 -1.05 4.69 -10.60
CA TYR A 102 -2.23 5.02 -11.38
C TYR A 102 -2.82 6.35 -10.91
N ASP A 103 -3.32 7.15 -11.85
CA ASP A 103 -3.92 8.45 -11.55
C ASP A 103 -5.36 8.32 -11.03
N SER A 104 -6.05 7.22 -11.39
CA SER A 104 -7.41 6.92 -10.93
C SER A 104 -7.78 5.45 -11.14
N TYR A 105 -8.84 4.99 -10.49
CA TYR A 105 -9.39 3.66 -10.71
C TYR A 105 -9.89 3.45 -12.13
N SER A 106 -10.46 4.49 -12.74
CA SER A 106 -10.90 4.45 -14.16
C SER A 106 -9.72 4.30 -15.10
N GLN A 107 -8.63 5.03 -14.88
CA GLN A 107 -7.40 4.86 -15.65
C GLN A 107 -6.86 3.43 -15.52
N ARG A 108 -6.78 2.89 -14.31
CA ARG A 108 -6.35 1.51 -14.09
C ARG A 108 -7.24 0.50 -14.82
N ALA A 109 -8.57 0.69 -14.80
CA ALA A 109 -9.51 -0.18 -15.51
C ALA A 109 -9.24 -0.15 -17.03
N GLY A 110 -9.03 1.03 -17.61
CA GLY A 110 -8.64 1.18 -19.03
C GLY A 110 -7.32 0.50 -19.35
N VAL A 111 -6.29 0.68 -18.51
CA VAL A 111 -4.99 0.01 -18.66
C VAL A 111 -5.16 -1.52 -18.63
N ARG A 112 -5.95 -2.06 -17.69
CA ARG A 112 -6.19 -3.51 -17.64
C ARG A 112 -6.91 -4.05 -18.87
N ALA A 113 -7.88 -3.29 -19.40
CA ALA A 113 -8.56 -3.65 -20.65
C ALA A 113 -7.58 -3.65 -21.83
N ALA A 114 -6.74 -2.62 -21.95
CA ALA A 114 -5.73 -2.52 -23.02
C ALA A 114 -4.71 -3.67 -22.95
N VAL A 115 -4.17 -3.94 -21.76
CA VAL A 115 -3.22 -5.04 -21.54
C VAL A 115 -3.82 -6.41 -21.86
N ALA A 116 -5.12 -6.62 -21.55
CA ALA A 116 -5.81 -7.87 -21.86
C ALA A 116 -6.02 -8.08 -23.38
N GLN A 117 -5.99 -7.00 -24.16
CA GLN A 117 -6.12 -7.03 -25.62
C GLN A 117 -4.76 -6.99 -26.35
N ASP A 118 -3.66 -6.84 -25.64
CA ASP A 118 -2.31 -6.85 -26.22
C ASP A 118 -1.85 -8.30 -26.47
N PRO A 119 -1.82 -8.75 -27.76
CA PRO A 119 -1.44 -10.12 -28.08
C PRO A 119 -0.02 -10.47 -27.64
N SER A 120 0.91 -9.51 -27.76
CA SER A 120 2.32 -9.71 -27.37
C SER A 120 2.45 -9.90 -25.85
N TRP A 121 1.73 -9.09 -25.07
CA TRP A 121 1.69 -9.28 -23.62
C TRP A 121 1.13 -10.66 -23.24
N VAL A 122 0.02 -11.05 -23.86
CA VAL A 122 -0.64 -12.33 -23.55
C VAL A 122 0.22 -13.52 -23.97
N SER A 123 0.72 -13.54 -25.22
CA SER A 123 1.46 -14.70 -25.75
C SER A 123 2.91 -14.79 -25.26
N ASP A 124 3.61 -13.64 -25.22
CA ASP A 124 5.05 -13.66 -24.97
C ASP A 124 5.40 -13.60 -23.49
N PHE A 125 4.52 -13.06 -22.65
CA PHE A 125 4.74 -12.95 -21.24
C PHE A 125 3.73 -13.73 -20.39
N LEU A 126 2.45 -13.37 -20.45
CA LEU A 126 1.45 -13.82 -19.46
C LEU A 126 1.27 -15.34 -19.47
N SER A 127 1.13 -15.94 -20.68
CA SER A 127 0.96 -17.39 -20.83
C SER A 127 2.14 -18.20 -20.30
N LYS A 128 3.34 -17.61 -20.31
CA LYS A 128 4.58 -18.24 -19.81
C LYS A 128 4.81 -17.95 -18.33
N ALA A 129 4.49 -16.73 -17.86
CA ALA A 129 4.74 -16.30 -16.50
C ALA A 129 3.77 -16.92 -15.49
N ILE A 130 2.47 -17.03 -15.82
CA ILE A 130 1.45 -17.55 -14.89
C ILE A 130 1.80 -18.98 -14.38
N PRO A 131 2.18 -19.94 -15.23
CA PRO A 131 2.54 -21.27 -14.75
C PRO A 131 3.76 -21.31 -13.81
N MET A 132 4.58 -20.26 -13.80
CA MET A 132 5.75 -20.14 -12.91
C MET A 132 5.38 -19.66 -11.50
N LEU A 133 4.15 -19.17 -11.30
CA LEU A 133 3.71 -18.59 -10.04
C LEU A 133 2.94 -19.59 -9.18
N THR A 134 3.09 -19.47 -7.87
CA THR A 134 2.26 -20.18 -6.89
C THR A 134 1.11 -19.32 -6.41
N SER A 135 1.32 -18.01 -6.27
CA SER A 135 0.27 -17.04 -5.92
C SER A 135 0.63 -15.62 -6.36
N GLN A 136 -0.38 -14.79 -6.41
CA GLN A 136 -0.28 -13.34 -6.66
C GLN A 136 -1.15 -12.60 -5.66
N ASP A 137 -0.57 -11.64 -4.98
CA ASP A 137 -1.28 -10.75 -4.07
C ASP A 137 -1.16 -9.31 -4.55
N ASN A 138 -2.19 -8.52 -4.30
CA ASN A 138 -2.13 -7.08 -4.50
C ASN A 138 -2.81 -6.32 -3.37
N ALA A 139 -2.30 -5.12 -3.12
CA ALA A 139 -2.96 -4.12 -2.30
C ALA A 139 -3.01 -2.81 -3.07
N VAL A 140 -4.07 -2.05 -2.89
CA VAL A 140 -4.16 -0.66 -3.34
C VAL A 140 -3.88 0.23 -2.15
N ALA A 141 -2.94 1.15 -2.31
CA ALA A 141 -2.52 2.02 -1.23
C ALA A 141 -2.37 3.46 -1.70
N TYR A 142 -2.55 4.39 -0.77
CA TYR A 142 -2.27 5.80 -0.97
C TYR A 142 -0.99 6.18 -0.23
N LEU A 143 -0.25 7.11 -0.81
CA LEU A 143 0.86 7.73 -0.10
C LEU A 143 0.31 8.49 1.12
N VAL A 144 0.92 8.30 2.29
CA VAL A 144 0.48 9.02 3.49
C VAL A 144 0.69 10.53 3.31
N PRO A 145 -0.19 11.40 3.86
CA PRO A 145 -0.19 12.84 3.55
C PRO A 145 1.10 13.59 3.88
N TRP A 146 1.86 13.12 4.85
CA TRP A 146 3.10 13.73 5.31
C TRP A 146 4.35 13.22 4.58
N CYS A 147 4.22 12.22 3.68
CA CYS A 147 5.33 11.62 2.94
C CYS A 147 5.24 11.98 1.46
N THR A 148 6.38 12.31 0.86
CA THR A 148 6.54 12.41 -0.59
C THR A 148 7.33 11.24 -1.09
N LEU A 149 6.97 10.71 -2.27
CA LEU A 149 7.73 9.65 -2.90
C LEU A 149 9.10 10.20 -3.33
N ARG A 150 10.16 9.54 -2.89
CA ARG A 150 11.55 9.93 -3.16
C ARG A 150 12.24 8.85 -3.98
N ARG A 151 13.31 9.26 -4.65
CA ARG A 151 14.23 8.31 -5.29
C ARG A 151 15.40 8.00 -4.33
N PRO A 152 16.05 6.83 -4.50
CA PRO A 152 17.31 6.55 -3.83
C PRO A 152 18.33 7.67 -4.08
N PRO A 153 19.21 7.98 -3.13
CA PRO A 153 20.23 9.02 -3.30
C PRO A 153 21.29 8.64 -4.33
N GLN A 154 21.44 7.37 -4.61
CA GLN A 154 22.32 6.81 -5.63
C GLN A 154 21.75 5.50 -6.18
N GLU A 155 22.21 5.09 -7.35
CA GLU A 155 21.86 3.77 -7.89
C GLU A 155 22.51 2.64 -7.09
N GLY A 156 21.85 1.49 -7.05
CA GLY A 156 22.28 0.34 -6.27
C GLY A 156 21.79 0.36 -4.83
N GLY A 157 22.52 -0.35 -3.96
CA GLY A 157 22.09 -0.52 -2.58
C GLY A 157 21.02 -1.59 -2.40
N VAL A 158 20.38 -1.55 -1.22
CA VAL A 158 19.31 -2.48 -0.85
C VAL A 158 18.07 -1.72 -0.43
N PHE A 159 16.94 -2.33 -0.68
CA PHE A 159 15.63 -1.80 -0.30
C PHE A 159 15.04 -2.64 0.83
N GLU A 160 14.38 -1.99 1.75
CA GLU A 160 13.62 -2.68 2.79
C GLU A 160 12.16 -2.23 2.73
N LEU A 161 11.26 -3.19 2.59
CA LEU A 161 9.84 -2.96 2.76
C LEU A 161 9.43 -3.45 4.14
N VAL A 162 9.09 -2.52 5.02
CA VAL A 162 8.50 -2.85 6.32
C VAL A 162 7.00 -2.64 6.25
N SER A 163 6.24 -3.69 6.55
CA SER A 163 4.79 -3.65 6.60
C SER A 163 4.33 -3.72 8.06
N PHE A 164 3.58 -2.72 8.47
CA PHE A 164 3.05 -2.57 9.83
C PHE A 164 1.55 -2.82 9.78
N ARG A 165 1.10 -3.84 10.49
CA ARG A 165 -0.32 -4.05 10.75
C ARG A 165 -0.68 -3.31 12.02
N MET A 166 -1.47 -2.25 11.87
CA MET A 166 -1.91 -1.43 12.97
C MET A 166 -3.25 -1.94 13.52
N ARG A 167 -3.49 -1.69 14.80
CA ARG A 167 -4.80 -1.94 15.41
C ARG A 167 -5.89 -1.15 14.72
N PRO A 168 -7.15 -1.65 14.71
CA PRO A 168 -8.27 -0.91 14.14
C PRO A 168 -8.42 0.48 14.74
N GLY A 169 -8.87 1.44 13.94
CA GLY A 169 -9.03 2.84 14.32
C GLY A 169 -8.52 3.81 13.25
N GLY A 170 -7.77 3.28 12.28
CA GLY A 170 -7.26 4.02 11.15
C GLY A 170 -6.20 5.06 11.50
N PRO A 171 -5.75 5.83 10.50
CA PRO A 171 -4.74 6.87 10.67
C PRO A 171 -5.11 7.95 11.69
N ALA A 172 -6.40 8.14 11.98
CA ALA A 172 -6.86 9.07 13.00
C ALA A 172 -6.36 8.72 14.41
N VAL A 173 -6.20 7.42 14.69
CA VAL A 173 -5.76 6.91 16.00
C VAL A 173 -4.25 6.81 16.07
N TRP A 174 -3.61 6.20 15.09
CA TRP A 174 -2.19 5.86 15.14
C TRP A 174 -1.29 6.73 14.23
N GLY A 175 -1.88 7.57 13.36
CA GLY A 175 -1.13 8.26 12.30
C GLY A 175 -0.03 9.17 12.81
N HIS A 176 -0.26 9.92 13.89
CA HIS A 176 0.73 10.85 14.45
C HIS A 176 1.94 10.12 15.05
N SER A 177 1.70 9.12 15.90
CA SER A 177 2.78 8.35 16.52
C SER A 177 3.56 7.52 15.49
N PHE A 178 2.87 6.99 14.49
CA PHE A 178 3.49 6.29 13.37
C PHE A 178 4.38 7.23 12.54
N GLN A 179 3.88 8.44 12.21
CA GLN A 179 4.67 9.47 11.55
C GLN A 179 5.93 9.79 12.33
N ALA A 180 5.81 10.05 13.63
CA ALA A 180 6.94 10.36 14.50
C ALA A 180 8.00 9.26 14.50
N ALA A 181 7.57 7.98 14.56
CA ALA A 181 8.46 6.84 14.51
C ALA A 181 9.25 6.75 13.19
N LEU A 182 8.61 6.91 12.03
CA LEU A 182 9.29 6.84 10.75
C LEU A 182 10.20 8.07 10.51
N THR A 183 9.69 9.27 10.77
CA THR A 183 10.45 10.49 10.51
C THR A 183 11.66 10.63 11.43
N SER A 184 11.61 10.10 12.66
CA SER A 184 12.78 10.09 13.56
C SER A 184 13.94 9.26 13.00
N HIS A 185 13.66 8.13 12.34
CA HIS A 185 14.68 7.32 11.68
C HIS A 185 15.27 8.02 10.45
N ASP A 186 14.42 8.60 9.58
CA ASP A 186 14.86 9.29 8.36
C ASP A 186 15.68 10.55 8.71
N ALA A 187 15.19 11.38 9.64
CA ALA A 187 15.86 12.62 10.04
C ALA A 187 17.20 12.38 10.74
N SER A 188 17.35 11.29 11.47
CA SER A 188 18.61 10.91 12.12
C SER A 188 19.56 10.16 11.21
N GLY A 189 19.18 9.90 9.94
CA GLY A 189 20.01 9.21 8.97
C GLY A 189 20.15 7.70 9.21
N TYR A 190 19.23 7.10 9.97
CA TYR A 190 19.23 5.65 10.23
C TYR A 190 18.57 4.82 9.12
N GLY A 191 18.13 5.46 8.06
CA GLY A 191 17.58 4.89 6.85
C GLY A 191 17.06 6.01 5.96
N LYS A 192 17.02 5.81 4.66
CA LYS A 192 16.40 6.76 3.73
C LYS A 192 14.99 6.33 3.43
N LEU A 193 14.00 7.03 3.97
CA LEU A 193 12.59 6.78 3.67
C LEU A 193 12.29 7.23 2.24
N LEU A 194 11.89 6.28 1.38
CA LEU A 194 11.50 6.55 -0.01
C LEU A 194 10.01 6.79 -0.16
N GLY A 195 9.19 6.12 0.64
CA GLY A 195 7.74 6.27 0.62
C GLY A 195 7.09 5.54 1.77
N ALA A 196 5.94 6.05 2.22
CA ALA A 196 5.07 5.39 3.18
C ALA A 196 3.65 5.33 2.61
N PHE A 197 3.06 4.13 2.59
CA PHE A 197 1.81 3.86 1.90
C PHE A 197 0.80 3.22 2.84
N HIS A 198 -0.43 3.72 2.85
CA HIS A 198 -1.53 3.16 3.63
C HIS A 198 -2.51 2.43 2.73
N ASN A 199 -2.86 1.19 3.09
CA ASN A 199 -3.77 0.35 2.29
C ASN A 199 -5.20 0.88 2.32
N GLU A 200 -5.77 1.01 1.13
CA GLU A 200 -7.20 1.22 0.90
C GLU A 200 -7.92 -0.10 0.58
N TYR A 201 -7.27 -0.96 -0.20
CA TYR A 201 -7.73 -2.31 -0.50
C TYR A 201 -6.64 -3.33 -0.21
N GLY A 202 -7.03 -4.52 0.16
CA GLY A 202 -6.21 -5.59 0.68
C GLY A 202 -6.36 -5.67 2.20
N GLN A 203 -5.27 -5.93 2.91
CA GLN A 203 -5.32 -5.96 4.37
C GLN A 203 -5.41 -4.53 4.93
N LEU A 204 -6.58 -4.17 5.46
CA LEU A 204 -6.83 -2.84 6.05
C LEU A 204 -5.98 -2.61 7.30
N ASN A 205 -5.84 -1.34 7.70
CA ASN A 205 -4.97 -0.89 8.79
C ASN A 205 -3.50 -1.31 8.61
N THR A 206 -3.07 -1.51 7.36
CA THR A 206 -1.67 -1.82 7.04
C THR A 206 -1.00 -0.61 6.42
N VAL A 207 0.17 -0.27 6.93
CA VAL A 207 1.04 0.76 6.35
C VAL A 207 2.34 0.10 5.93
N HIS A 208 2.83 0.48 4.77
CA HIS A 208 4.09 0.00 4.22
C HIS A 208 5.08 1.17 4.17
N ALA A 209 6.26 0.98 4.73
CA ALA A 209 7.38 1.91 4.60
C ALA A 209 8.46 1.31 3.71
N LEU A 210 8.78 2.00 2.62
CA LEU A 210 9.86 1.62 1.71
C LEU A 210 11.10 2.43 2.04
N TRP A 211 12.16 1.72 2.42
CA TRP A 211 13.46 2.28 2.80
C TRP A 211 14.54 1.91 1.81
N TRP A 212 15.57 2.74 1.75
CA TRP A 212 16.81 2.46 1.03
C TRP A 212 18.02 2.55 1.97
N PHE A 213 18.97 1.66 1.75
CA PHE A 213 20.27 1.62 2.43
C PHE A 213 21.37 1.33 1.41
N GLU A 214 22.58 1.77 1.71
CA GLU A 214 23.74 1.55 0.85
C GLU A 214 24.03 0.05 0.63
N ASN A 215 23.93 -0.75 1.68
CA ASN A 215 24.03 -2.20 1.66
C ASN A 215 23.38 -2.81 2.92
N ALA A 216 23.30 -4.13 2.98
CA ALA A 216 22.68 -4.85 4.09
C ALA A 216 23.44 -4.68 5.42
N ASP A 217 24.77 -4.65 5.39
CA ASP A 217 25.59 -4.46 6.60
C ASP A 217 25.39 -3.06 7.16
N LYS A 218 25.36 -2.05 6.28
CA LYS A 218 25.08 -0.67 6.68
C LYS A 218 23.67 -0.54 7.29
N ARG A 219 22.70 -1.21 6.72
CA ARG A 219 21.35 -1.29 7.32
C ARG A 219 21.37 -1.87 8.73
N ALA A 220 22.15 -2.97 8.96
CA ALA A 220 22.27 -3.59 10.27
C ALA A 220 22.96 -2.66 11.28
N GLU A 221 24.05 -2.00 10.89
CA GLU A 221 24.76 -1.00 11.70
C GLU A 221 23.83 0.15 12.11
N LEU A 222 23.12 0.73 11.15
CA LEU A 222 22.23 1.86 11.38
C LEU A 222 21.05 1.49 12.28
N ARG A 223 20.52 0.28 12.16
CA ARG A 223 19.48 -0.23 13.05
C ARG A 223 19.97 -0.32 14.51
N GLN A 224 21.19 -0.81 14.74
CA GLN A 224 21.77 -0.84 16.09
C GLN A 224 21.94 0.57 16.66
N LYS A 225 22.40 1.52 15.87
CA LYS A 225 22.50 2.93 16.26
C LYS A 225 21.14 3.53 16.63
N ALA A 226 20.12 3.28 15.81
CA ALA A 226 18.75 3.75 16.05
C ALA A 226 18.19 3.24 17.40
N HIS A 227 18.50 1.99 17.78
CA HIS A 227 18.07 1.41 19.05
C HIS A 227 18.72 2.09 20.28
N ASN A 228 19.81 2.80 20.10
CA ASN A 228 20.50 3.55 21.16
C ASN A 228 20.17 5.06 21.13
N ASP A 229 19.43 5.55 20.15
CA ASP A 229 18.99 6.96 20.09
C ASP A 229 17.69 7.13 20.88
N ALA A 230 17.77 7.89 21.98
CA ALA A 230 16.63 8.11 22.86
C ALA A 230 15.40 8.72 22.15
N ARG A 231 15.61 9.56 21.12
CA ARG A 231 14.54 10.18 20.34
C ARG A 231 13.78 9.15 19.52
N VAL A 232 14.53 8.25 18.86
CA VAL A 232 13.96 7.15 18.07
C VAL A 232 13.22 6.18 18.98
N VAL A 233 13.84 5.79 20.09
CA VAL A 233 13.25 4.87 21.07
C VAL A 233 11.96 5.43 21.65
N ALA A 234 11.88 6.73 21.97
CA ALA A 234 10.67 7.36 22.46
C ALA A 234 9.55 7.33 21.43
N ALA A 235 9.83 7.74 20.18
CA ALA A 235 8.83 7.72 19.09
C ALA A 235 8.33 6.30 18.77
N VAL A 236 9.23 5.30 18.79
CA VAL A 236 8.84 3.90 18.56
C VAL A 236 7.95 3.39 19.70
N ARG A 237 8.23 3.72 20.98
CA ARG A 237 7.39 3.31 22.10
C ARG A 237 5.95 3.80 21.99
N GLU A 238 5.73 5.03 21.54
CA GLU A 238 4.39 5.55 21.29
C GLU A 238 3.69 4.80 20.16
N SER A 239 4.41 4.52 19.07
CA SER A 239 3.87 3.83 17.90
C SER A 239 3.53 2.36 18.19
N VAL A 240 4.34 1.68 18.99
CA VAL A 240 4.18 0.25 19.32
C VAL A 240 2.85 -0.05 20.03
N ALA A 241 2.30 0.92 20.77
CA ALA A 241 0.99 0.76 21.43
C ALA A 241 -0.15 0.49 20.43
N HIS A 242 0.02 0.91 19.18
CA HIS A 242 -0.97 0.74 18.11
C HIS A 242 -0.63 -0.40 17.13
N LEU A 243 0.50 -1.06 17.33
CA LEU A 243 0.99 -2.11 16.44
C LEU A 243 0.39 -3.48 16.84
N ASP A 244 -0.12 -4.21 15.87
CA ASP A 244 -0.56 -5.59 16.00
C ASP A 244 0.54 -6.57 15.58
N SER A 245 1.13 -6.32 14.41
CA SER A 245 2.27 -7.08 13.89
C SER A 245 3.07 -6.29 12.87
N GLN A 246 4.30 -6.72 12.62
CA GLN A 246 5.10 -6.18 11.54
C GLN A 246 5.92 -7.25 10.85
N THR A 247 6.18 -7.02 9.56
CA THR A 247 7.07 -7.84 8.75
C THR A 247 8.04 -6.95 7.99
N ALA A 248 9.23 -7.47 7.73
CA ALA A 248 10.24 -6.78 6.93
C ALA A 248 10.74 -7.71 5.82
N ARG A 249 10.96 -7.13 4.64
CA ARG A 249 11.58 -7.81 3.50
C ARG A 249 12.75 -6.96 3.02
N LEU A 250 13.93 -7.56 2.91
CA LEU A 250 15.08 -6.94 2.27
C LEU A 250 15.09 -7.38 0.81
N MET A 251 15.32 -6.44 -0.09
CA MET A 251 15.10 -6.62 -1.52
C MET A 251 16.22 -5.98 -2.33
N TYR A 252 16.52 -6.56 -3.48
CA TYR A 252 17.40 -5.98 -4.50
C TYR A 252 16.58 -5.57 -5.72
N ALA A 253 16.89 -4.39 -6.28
CA ALA A 253 16.25 -3.94 -7.49
C ALA A 253 16.63 -4.84 -8.68
N CYS A 254 15.61 -5.23 -9.47
CA CYS A 254 15.86 -5.92 -10.73
C CYS A 254 16.50 -4.96 -11.76
N PRO A 255 17.27 -5.46 -12.74
CA PRO A 255 17.99 -4.62 -13.70
C PRO A 255 17.12 -3.63 -14.47
N PHE A 256 15.87 -3.98 -14.70
CA PHE A 256 14.87 -3.16 -15.40
C PHE A 256 14.04 -2.27 -14.47
N SER A 257 14.27 -2.31 -13.15
CA SER A 257 13.54 -1.49 -12.18
C SER A 257 13.85 -0.01 -12.40
N PRO A 258 12.85 0.88 -12.48
CA PRO A 258 13.10 2.33 -12.55
C PRO A 258 13.67 2.91 -11.26
N MET A 259 13.37 2.28 -10.13
CA MET A 259 13.92 2.62 -8.83
C MET A 259 15.00 1.60 -8.49
N LYS A 260 16.27 2.04 -8.59
CA LYS A 260 17.48 1.23 -8.38
C LYS A 260 18.34 1.81 -7.29
#